data_167ff687cd0345551d845882e1153a40
#
_entry.id   167ff687cd0345551d845882e1153a40
#
_cell.length_a   1.000
_cell.length_b   1.000
_cell.length_c   1.000
_cell.angle_alpha   90.00
_cell.angle_beta   90.00
_cell.angle_gamma   90.00
#
_symmetry.space_group_name_H-M   'P 1'
#
loop_
_entity.id
_entity.type
_entity.pdbx_description
1 polymer ?
#
loop_
_entity_poly.entity_id
_entity_poly.type
_entity_poly.pdbx_seq_one_letter_code
_entity_poly.pdbx_strand_id
1 'polypeptide(L)'
;IAVYRGVNHKSASSDIAISWTYNIDVAKHFANMFAYSHRDDRCCKVLKGRIYINDILDIAYNRQEDEIIAFPNKVFDISEIDGFVANYNYNG
;
A
#
# COMPACT_ATOMS: atom_id res chain seq x y z
N ILE A 1 -12.88 -6.77 -3.24
CA ILE A 1 -12.01 -7.11 -2.11
C ILE A 1 -11.30 -5.86 -1.61
N ALA A 2 -10.87 -5.90 -0.35
CA ALA A 2 -10.08 -4.82 0.23
C ALA A 2 -8.62 -4.95 -0.20
N VAL A 3 -8.02 -3.82 -0.56
CA VAL A 3 -6.60 -3.74 -0.92
C VAL A 3 -5.93 -2.60 -0.16
N TYR A 4 -4.62 -2.70 0.00
CA TYR A 4 -3.84 -1.76 0.81
C TYR A 4 -2.57 -1.36 0.09
N ARG A 5 -2.04 -0.22 0.46
CA ARG A 5 -0.80 0.30 -0.12
C ARG A 5 -0.06 1.16 0.90
N GLY A 6 1.20 0.82 1.17
CA GLY A 6 2.11 1.70 1.91
C GLY A 6 2.66 2.77 0.98
N VAL A 7 2.58 4.03 1.39
CA VAL A 7 2.97 5.16 0.54
C VAL A 7 3.82 6.16 1.31
N ASN A 8 4.61 6.92 0.57
CA ASN A 8 5.28 8.12 1.04
C ASN A 8 5.00 9.28 0.07
N HIS A 9 5.59 10.44 0.32
CA HIS A 9 5.33 11.62 -0.50
C HIS A 9 5.83 11.50 -1.95
N LYS A 10 6.69 10.52 -2.25
CA LYS A 10 7.22 10.26 -3.60
C LYS A 10 6.51 9.12 -4.30
N SER A 11 5.57 8.47 -3.65
CA SER A 11 4.83 7.37 -4.26
C SER A 11 3.93 7.88 -5.37
N ALA A 12 3.66 7.01 -6.36
CA ALA A 12 2.70 7.34 -7.40
C ALA A 12 1.34 7.66 -6.79
N SER A 13 0.61 8.55 -7.43
CA SER A 13 -0.75 8.89 -7.01
C SER A 13 -1.63 7.63 -7.00
N SER A 14 -2.50 7.51 -6.01
CA SER A 14 -3.33 6.30 -5.84
C SER A 14 -4.32 6.09 -6.98
N ASP A 15 -4.67 7.13 -7.73
CA ASP A 15 -5.55 7.02 -8.89
C ASP A 15 -4.85 6.43 -10.12
N ILE A 16 -3.51 6.40 -10.15
CA ILE A 16 -2.73 5.80 -11.24
C ILE A 16 -1.89 4.60 -10.77
N ALA A 17 -1.90 4.29 -9.48
CA ALA A 17 -1.15 3.17 -8.95
C ALA A 17 -1.73 1.84 -9.43
N ILE A 18 -0.87 0.92 -9.83
CA ILE A 18 -1.27 -0.40 -10.30
C ILE A 18 -0.92 -1.53 -9.34
N SER A 19 -0.03 -1.28 -8.36
CA SER A 19 0.42 -2.31 -7.42
C SER A 19 -0.16 -2.05 -6.04
N TRP A 20 -0.90 -3.02 -5.54
CA TRP A 20 -1.55 -3.02 -4.24
C TRP A 20 -1.29 -4.35 -3.55
N THR A 21 -1.60 -4.47 -2.29
CA THR A 21 -1.57 -5.76 -1.59
C THR A 21 -2.92 -6.02 -0.91
N TYR A 22 -3.32 -7.29 -0.84
CA TYR A 22 -4.48 -7.67 -0.04
C TYR A 22 -4.14 -7.91 1.43
N ASN A 23 -2.86 -7.81 1.79
CA ASN A 23 -2.38 -8.03 3.16
C ASN A 23 -1.96 -6.71 3.80
N ILE A 24 -2.74 -6.25 4.78
CA ILE A 24 -2.49 -4.97 5.44
C ILE A 24 -1.11 -4.93 6.12
N ASP A 25 -0.61 -6.07 6.60
CA ASP A 25 0.69 -6.11 7.27
C ASP A 25 1.83 -5.87 6.27
N VAL A 26 1.68 -6.31 5.04
CA VAL A 26 2.64 -6.00 3.96
C VAL A 26 2.65 -4.50 3.69
N ALA A 27 1.49 -3.87 3.60
CA ALA A 27 1.42 -2.42 3.37
C ALA A 27 2.04 -1.63 4.53
N LYS A 28 1.79 -2.06 5.77
CA LYS A 28 2.42 -1.45 6.95
C LYS A 28 3.92 -1.61 6.94
N HIS A 29 4.43 -2.78 6.54
CA HIS A 29 5.86 -3.04 6.41
C HIS A 29 6.50 -2.05 5.44
N PHE A 30 5.92 -1.88 4.25
CA PHE A 30 6.45 -0.94 3.26
C PHE A 30 6.43 0.50 3.77
N ALA A 31 5.37 0.94 4.43
CA ALA A 31 5.29 2.28 4.99
C ALA A 31 6.39 2.50 6.04
N ASN A 32 6.63 1.52 6.90
CA ASN A 32 7.71 1.59 7.89
C ASN A 32 9.09 1.62 7.24
N MET A 33 9.30 0.83 6.18
CA MET A 33 10.56 0.82 5.44
C MET A 33 10.82 2.15 4.75
N PHE A 34 9.79 2.78 4.19
CA PHE A 34 9.92 4.13 3.62
C PHE A 34 10.30 5.15 4.68
N ALA A 35 9.66 5.11 5.85
CA ALA A 35 9.98 6.01 6.95
C ALA A 35 11.42 5.81 7.42
N TYR A 36 11.86 4.58 7.55
CA TYR A 36 13.23 4.24 7.96
C TYR A 36 14.24 4.77 6.93
N SER A 37 14.00 4.53 5.64
CA SER A 37 14.94 4.92 4.58
C SER A 37 15.09 6.43 4.47
N HIS A 38 14.02 7.18 4.73
CA HIS A 38 14.03 8.64 4.59
C HIS A 38 14.17 9.36 5.94
N ARG A 39 14.23 8.64 7.04
CA ARG A 39 14.26 9.20 8.39
C ARG A 39 13.13 10.20 8.64
N ASP A 40 11.99 9.96 8.03
CA ASP A 40 10.83 10.84 8.10
C ASP A 40 9.56 9.99 8.05
N ASP A 41 8.81 9.98 9.15
CA ASP A 41 7.58 9.23 9.28
C ASP A 41 6.32 10.06 9.01
N ARG A 42 6.46 11.37 8.79
CA ARG A 42 5.32 12.28 8.68
C ARG A 42 4.53 12.10 7.41
N CYS A 43 5.21 11.63 6.35
CA CYS A 43 4.61 11.49 5.03
C CYS A 43 4.30 10.04 4.68
N CYS A 44 4.63 9.09 5.57
CA CYS A 44 4.45 7.67 5.32
C CYS A 44 3.14 7.20 5.95
N LYS A 45 2.29 6.57 5.15
CA LYS A 45 0.98 6.13 5.59
C LYS A 45 0.56 4.88 4.85
N VAL A 46 -0.53 4.28 5.29
CA VAL A 46 -1.14 3.13 4.61
C VAL A 46 -2.50 3.56 4.11
N LEU A 47 -2.73 3.35 2.83
CA LEU A 47 -4.02 3.57 2.19
C LEU A 47 -4.77 2.26 2.11
N LYS A 48 -6.08 2.35 2.22
CA LYS A 48 -7.02 1.25 2.02
C LYS A 48 -7.95 1.64 0.87
N GLY A 49 -8.22 0.67 0.02
CA GLY A 49 -9.20 0.84 -1.05
C GLY A 49 -9.95 -0.45 -1.29
N ARG A 50 -10.78 -0.46 -2.31
CA ARG A 50 -11.56 -1.62 -2.74
C ARG A 50 -11.41 -1.79 -4.23
N ILE A 51 -11.47 -3.04 -4.69
CA ILE A 51 -11.43 -3.36 -6.11
C ILE A 51 -12.39 -4.52 -6.40
N TYR A 52 -13.07 -4.46 -7.53
CA TYR A 52 -13.81 -5.60 -8.03
C TYR A 52 -12.86 -6.66 -8.59
N ILE A 53 -13.16 -7.92 -8.35
CA ILE A 53 -12.31 -9.03 -8.79
C ILE A 53 -12.04 -8.97 -10.28
N ASN A 54 -13.02 -8.57 -11.08
CA ASN A 54 -12.89 -8.49 -12.54
C ASN A 54 -11.91 -7.39 -13.00
N ASP A 55 -11.56 -6.45 -12.13
CA ASP A 55 -10.63 -5.37 -12.44
C ASP A 55 -9.18 -5.69 -12.02
N ILE A 56 -8.96 -6.88 -11.48
CA ILE A 56 -7.63 -7.36 -11.11
C ILE A 56 -6.99 -7.98 -12.35
N LEU A 57 -5.79 -7.50 -12.69
CA LEU A 57 -5.00 -8.06 -13.81
C LEU A 57 -4.30 -9.34 -13.41
N ASP A 58 -3.73 -9.37 -12.21
CA ASP A 58 -2.93 -10.49 -11.74
C ASP A 58 -2.82 -10.47 -10.22
N ILE A 59 -2.57 -11.64 -9.65
CA ILE A 59 -2.32 -11.80 -8.22
C ILE A 59 -1.02 -12.58 -8.07
N ALA A 60 -0.06 -11.98 -7.36
CA ALA A 60 1.22 -12.62 -7.06
C ALA A 60 1.25 -13.04 -5.59
N TYR A 61 1.37 -14.33 -5.35
CA TYR A 61 1.40 -14.90 -3.99
C TYR A 61 2.82 -15.11 -3.46
N ASN A 62 3.81 -14.93 -4.32
CA ASN A 62 5.20 -15.20 -3.94
C ASN A 62 5.84 -14.01 -3.24
N ARG A 63 7.03 -14.21 -2.67
CA ARG A 63 7.87 -13.18 -2.06
C ARG A 63 7.23 -12.47 -0.88
N GLN A 64 6.19 -13.04 -0.29
CA GLN A 64 5.55 -12.50 0.91
C GLN A 64 4.93 -11.10 0.70
N GLU A 65 4.71 -10.69 -0.52
CA GLU A 65 4.15 -9.37 -0.84
C GLU A 65 2.66 -9.39 -1.08
N ASP A 66 2.10 -10.56 -1.39
CA ASP A 66 0.65 -10.73 -1.63
C ASP A 66 0.12 -9.63 -2.58
N GLU A 67 0.83 -9.46 -3.68
CA GLU A 67 0.62 -8.35 -4.58
C GLU A 67 -0.61 -8.57 -5.47
N ILE A 68 -1.37 -7.50 -5.63
CA ILE A 68 -2.46 -7.41 -6.60
C ILE A 68 -2.08 -6.37 -7.64
N ILE A 69 -2.06 -6.78 -8.91
CA ILE A 69 -1.87 -5.87 -10.02
C ILE A 69 -3.24 -5.50 -10.56
N ALA A 70 -3.56 -4.22 -10.50
CA ALA A 70 -4.85 -3.68 -10.89
C ALA A 70 -4.73 -2.81 -12.14
N PHE A 71 -5.81 -2.69 -12.90
CA PHE A 71 -5.89 -1.63 -13.91
C PHE A 71 -5.83 -0.26 -13.21
N PRO A 72 -5.21 0.76 -13.84
CA PRO A 72 -5.24 2.12 -13.30
C PRO A 72 -6.68 2.60 -13.10
N ASN A 73 -6.91 3.36 -12.04
CA ASN A 73 -8.21 3.97 -11.71
C ASN A 73 -9.31 2.98 -11.31
N LYS A 74 -8.98 1.73 -11.03
CA LYS A 74 -9.99 0.73 -10.66
C LYS A 74 -10.12 0.50 -9.17
N VAL A 75 -9.17 0.95 -8.38
CA VAL A 75 -9.31 0.94 -6.92
C VAL A 75 -10.15 2.16 -6.52
N PHE A 76 -11.15 1.94 -5.69
CA PHE A 76 -12.10 2.97 -5.28
C PHE A 76 -12.25 2.99 -3.76
N ASP A 77 -12.98 3.99 -3.23
CA ASP A 77 -13.15 4.20 -1.78
C ASP A 77 -11.80 4.29 -1.05
N ILE A 78 -10.84 4.99 -1.65
CA ILE A 78 -9.49 5.10 -1.12
C ILE A 78 -9.49 6.05 0.08
N SER A 79 -8.96 5.56 1.21
CA SER A 79 -8.82 6.34 2.44
C SER A 79 -7.56 5.91 3.17
N GLU A 80 -7.09 6.77 4.06
CA GLU A 80 -6.00 6.44 4.97
C GLU A 80 -6.55 5.59 6.12
N ILE A 81 -5.84 4.53 6.51
CA ILE A 81 -6.26 3.73 7.66
C ILE A 81 -6.01 4.50 8.96
N ASP A 82 -6.93 4.31 9.92
CA ASP A 82 -6.83 4.93 11.23
C ASP A 82 -5.83 4.20 12.12
N GLY A 83 -5.18 4.96 13.00
CA GLY A 83 -4.35 4.39 14.06
C GLY A 83 -2.98 3.90 13.64
N PHE A 84 -2.61 4.02 12.37
CA PHE A 84 -1.27 3.65 11.92
C PHE A 84 -0.33 4.86 11.96
N VAL A 85 0.82 4.67 12.61
CA VAL A 85 1.92 5.65 12.62
C VAL A 85 3.16 4.91 12.15
N ALA A 86 3.76 5.39 11.06
CA ALA A 86 5.00 4.81 10.55
C ALA A 86 6.13 5.02 11.56
N ASN A 87 6.98 4.02 11.68
CA ASN A 87 8.10 4.04 12.63
C ASN A 87 9.42 4.09 11.87
N TYR A 88 10.09 5.23 11.87
CA TYR A 88 11.36 5.39 11.16
C TYR A 88 12.53 4.66 11.85
N ASN A 89 12.35 4.14 13.05
CA ASN A 89 13.30 3.26 13.71
C ASN A 89 13.04 1.77 13.39
N TYR A 90 12.08 1.50 12.53
CA TYR A 90 11.73 0.14 12.12
C TYR A 90 12.91 -0.52 11.39
N ASN A 91 13.25 -1.73 11.80
CA ASN A 91 14.36 -2.49 11.23
C ASN A 91 13.99 -3.91 10.86
N GLY A 92 12.73 -4.14 10.72
CA GLY A 92 12.15 -5.43 10.44
C GLY A 92 12.15 -5.84 9.01
#